data_e8d24d3031c5ed3e9f352abab99c3143
#
_entry.id   e8d24d3031c5ed3e9f352abab99c3143
#
_cell.length_a   1.000
_cell.length_b   1.000
_cell.length_c   1.000
_cell.angle_alpha   90.00
_cell.angle_beta   90.00
_cell.angle_gamma   90.00
#
_symmetry.space_group_name_H-M   'P 1'
#
loop_
_entity.id
_entity.type
_entity.pdbx_description
1 polymer ?
#
loop_
_entity_poly.entity_id
_entity_poly.type
_entity_poly.pdbx_seq_one_letter_code
_entity_poly.pdbx_strand_id
1 'polypeptide(L)'
;MKELFEIIFEDGEFLVINKPAGLVCHPTKSDEYSSLISRVRLYLGNDAHPQLVNRLDRETSGVTIVAKTVLAARQLRKIWEGREVDKQYLAIVHGHVRLDHGTIDAPLGKDEASKVAVKDCVRSDGAASLTEFWIEKRFVGTESPSQMFSLVRIRLHTGRKHQIRIHLAHIGHPIVGDKLYGGDEDLYLALVENRLTDEQRKRLILPNQALHASQVRFNWNGQEMVFKAEPEKAFLNFVDSR
;
A
#
# COMPACT_ATOMS: atom_id res chain seq x y z
N MET A 1 24.11 11.90 -7.58
CA MET A 1 22.82 12.46 -7.08
C MET A 1 22.05 11.34 -6.40
N LYS A 2 21.42 11.59 -5.27
CA LYS A 2 20.59 10.60 -4.59
C LYS A 2 19.34 10.40 -5.46
N GLU A 3 19.06 9.16 -5.86
CA GLU A 3 17.87 8.84 -6.64
C GLU A 3 16.63 9.23 -5.83
N LEU A 4 15.79 10.10 -6.38
CA LEU A 4 14.62 10.64 -5.66
C LEU A 4 13.49 9.60 -5.56
N PHE A 5 13.29 8.83 -6.64
CA PHE A 5 12.32 7.75 -6.82
C PHE A 5 12.56 7.04 -8.16
N GLU A 6 11.99 5.87 -8.32
CA GLU A 6 12.01 5.11 -9.58
C GLU A 6 10.83 5.55 -10.47
N ILE A 7 11.12 5.93 -11.73
CA ILE A 7 10.12 6.31 -12.73
C ILE A 7 9.75 5.09 -13.56
N ILE A 8 8.45 4.77 -13.62
CA ILE A 8 7.88 3.71 -14.47
C ILE A 8 7.50 4.29 -15.84
N PHE A 9 6.91 5.49 -15.84
CA PHE A 9 6.46 6.18 -17.05
C PHE A 9 6.40 7.68 -16.79
N GLU A 10 6.67 8.46 -17.84
CA GLU A 10 6.53 9.91 -17.82
C GLU A 10 6.15 10.43 -19.21
N ASP A 11 5.19 11.34 -19.26
CA ASP A 11 4.85 12.14 -20.43
C ASP A 11 4.62 13.63 -20.06
N GLY A 12 3.98 14.41 -20.94
CA GLY A 12 3.63 15.80 -20.66
C GLY A 12 2.53 15.99 -19.61
N GLU A 13 1.72 14.98 -19.34
CA GLU A 13 0.49 15.07 -18.56
C GLU A 13 0.64 14.47 -17.16
N PHE A 14 1.33 13.32 -17.02
CA PHE A 14 1.52 12.66 -15.73
C PHE A 14 2.82 11.85 -15.64
N LEU A 15 3.16 11.52 -14.43
CA LEU A 15 4.33 10.74 -14.02
C LEU A 15 3.84 9.53 -13.22
N VAL A 16 4.35 8.34 -13.53
CA VAL A 16 4.08 7.10 -12.79
C VAL A 16 5.36 6.64 -12.10
N ILE A 17 5.26 6.40 -10.82
CA ILE A 17 6.39 6.15 -9.91
C ILE A 17 6.19 4.80 -9.21
N ASN A 18 7.27 4.02 -9.08
CA ASN A 18 7.35 2.97 -8.08
C ASN A 18 7.73 3.61 -6.73
N LYS A 19 6.72 3.92 -5.90
CA LYS A 19 6.94 4.53 -4.59
C LYS A 19 7.64 3.53 -3.66
N PRO A 20 8.78 3.86 -3.05
CA PRO A 20 9.40 2.98 -2.07
C PRO A 20 8.56 2.91 -0.78
N ALA A 21 8.67 1.79 -0.06
CA ALA A 21 8.15 1.68 1.30
C ALA A 21 8.90 2.65 2.26
N GLY A 22 8.22 3.07 3.31
CA GLY A 22 8.75 4.06 4.27
C GLY A 22 8.59 5.51 3.88
N LEU A 23 8.30 5.83 2.60
CA LEU A 23 8.09 7.20 2.11
C LEU A 23 6.60 7.57 2.17
N VAL A 24 6.27 8.67 2.86
CA VAL A 24 4.91 9.22 2.87
C VAL A 24 4.58 9.91 1.54
N CYS A 25 3.31 9.90 1.15
CA CYS A 25 2.84 10.58 -0.06
C CYS A 25 2.85 12.11 0.09
N HIS A 26 2.38 12.63 1.24
CA HIS A 26 2.34 14.06 1.56
C HIS A 26 3.26 14.39 2.72
N PRO A 27 3.80 15.62 2.79
CA PRO A 27 4.71 15.98 3.87
C PRO A 27 3.98 16.00 5.22
N THR A 28 4.66 15.44 6.22
CA THR A 28 4.30 15.53 7.63
C THR A 28 5.24 16.48 8.38
N LYS A 29 6.35 16.87 7.73
CA LYS A 29 7.38 17.79 8.21
C LYS A 29 7.79 18.73 7.06
N SER A 30 8.48 19.82 7.36
CA SER A 30 8.90 20.85 6.40
C SER A 30 10.12 20.49 5.54
N ASP A 31 10.64 19.26 5.61
CA ASP A 31 11.79 18.83 4.83
C ASP A 31 11.39 18.54 3.36
N GLU A 32 12.14 19.07 2.39
CA GLU A 32 11.94 18.93 0.95
C GLU A 32 11.97 17.47 0.47
N TYR A 33 12.70 16.61 1.17
CA TYR A 33 12.81 15.18 0.86
C TYR A 33 11.84 14.31 1.66
N SER A 34 11.03 14.91 2.54
CA SER A 34 10.21 14.19 3.52
C SER A 34 9.04 13.41 2.90
N SER A 35 8.63 13.71 1.66
CA SER A 35 7.49 13.07 1.02
C SER A 35 7.68 12.86 -0.47
N LEU A 36 6.88 11.96 -1.05
CA LEU A 36 6.88 11.71 -2.49
C LEU A 36 6.58 12.99 -3.28
N ILE A 37 5.53 13.73 -2.91
CA ILE A 37 5.15 14.96 -3.64
C ILE A 37 6.23 16.04 -3.55
N SER A 38 6.95 16.14 -2.44
CA SER A 38 8.06 17.08 -2.31
C SER A 38 9.21 16.69 -3.24
N ARG A 39 9.55 15.41 -3.32
CA ARG A 39 10.57 14.90 -4.25
C ARG A 39 10.18 15.11 -5.70
N VAL A 40 8.89 14.93 -6.05
CA VAL A 40 8.39 15.20 -7.41
C VAL A 40 8.49 16.68 -7.77
N ARG A 41 8.22 17.60 -6.83
CA ARG A 41 8.44 19.04 -7.06
C ARG A 41 9.89 19.37 -7.33
N LEU A 42 10.82 18.79 -6.57
CA LEU A 42 12.26 18.95 -6.83
C LEU A 42 12.66 18.42 -8.21
N TYR A 43 12.08 17.31 -8.64
CA TYR A 43 12.34 16.70 -9.94
C TYR A 43 11.82 17.57 -11.10
N LEU A 44 10.58 18.07 -11.00
CA LEU A 44 9.92 18.85 -12.06
C LEU A 44 10.31 20.32 -12.08
N GLY A 45 10.93 20.83 -11.01
CA GLY A 45 11.30 22.24 -10.85
C GLY A 45 10.30 23.04 -10.02
N ASN A 46 10.73 24.23 -9.57
CA ASN A 46 10.02 25.04 -8.58
C ASN A 46 8.65 25.56 -9.05
N ASP A 47 8.46 25.76 -10.36
CA ASP A 47 7.21 26.26 -10.94
C ASP A 47 6.17 25.15 -11.17
N ALA A 48 6.54 23.89 -10.92
CA ALA A 48 5.63 22.77 -11.10
C ALA A 48 4.66 22.63 -9.91
N HIS A 49 3.40 22.36 -10.21
CA HIS A 49 2.34 22.12 -9.23
C HIS A 49 1.77 20.68 -9.36
N PRO A 50 2.60 19.63 -9.17
CA PRO A 50 2.14 18.27 -9.33
C PRO A 50 1.08 17.90 -8.28
N GLN A 51 0.15 17.02 -8.68
CA GLN A 51 -0.93 16.53 -7.84
C GLN A 51 -0.94 15.00 -7.81
N LEU A 52 -0.90 14.42 -6.61
CA LEU A 52 -1.09 12.98 -6.43
C LEU A 52 -2.51 12.57 -6.84
N VAL A 53 -2.62 11.58 -7.71
CA VAL A 53 -3.88 11.01 -8.17
C VAL A 53 -4.35 9.90 -7.23
N ASN A 54 -3.44 9.00 -6.82
CA ASN A 54 -3.67 8.01 -5.79
C ASN A 54 -2.65 8.15 -4.66
N ARG A 55 -3.00 7.60 -3.51
CA ARG A 55 -2.11 7.59 -2.35
C ARG A 55 -1.92 6.17 -1.86
N LEU A 56 -0.72 5.89 -1.40
CA LEU A 56 -0.37 4.68 -0.67
C LEU A 56 -0.01 5.05 0.77
N ASP A 57 -0.18 4.11 1.69
CA ASP A 57 0.30 4.27 3.05
C ASP A 57 1.83 4.46 3.06
N ARG A 58 2.37 5.00 4.15
CA ARG A 58 3.81 5.22 4.31
C ARG A 58 4.62 3.96 3.97
N GLU A 59 4.24 2.81 4.53
CA GLU A 59 4.97 1.55 4.41
C GLU A 59 4.53 0.69 3.21
N THR A 60 3.50 1.09 2.46
CA THR A 60 3.10 0.45 1.21
C THR A 60 3.95 0.96 0.07
N SER A 61 4.54 0.06 -0.72
CA SER A 61 5.29 0.39 -1.94
C SER A 61 4.42 0.24 -3.20
N GLY A 62 4.93 0.67 -4.36
CA GLY A 62 4.37 0.39 -5.67
C GLY A 62 3.79 1.58 -6.44
N VAL A 63 2.94 1.29 -7.43
CA VAL A 63 2.47 2.23 -8.45
C VAL A 63 1.74 3.42 -7.83
N THR A 64 2.29 4.59 -8.06
CA THR A 64 1.70 5.88 -7.67
C THR A 64 1.71 6.82 -8.88
N ILE A 65 0.58 7.46 -9.16
CA ILE A 65 0.39 8.37 -10.29
C ILE A 65 0.35 9.81 -9.79
N VAL A 66 1.11 10.66 -10.45
CA VAL A 66 1.19 12.10 -10.18
C VAL A 66 0.85 12.86 -11.46
N ALA A 67 -0.19 13.64 -11.45
CA ALA A 67 -0.51 14.55 -12.55
C ALA A 67 0.45 15.75 -12.53
N LYS A 68 0.98 16.11 -13.71
CA LYS A 68 1.89 17.24 -13.92
C LYS A 68 1.11 18.53 -14.21
N THR A 69 -0.10 18.42 -14.75
CA THR A 69 -0.97 19.54 -15.11
C THR A 69 -2.29 19.51 -14.36
N VAL A 70 -2.93 20.68 -14.21
CA VAL A 70 -4.26 20.80 -13.57
C VAL A 70 -5.33 20.07 -14.39
N LEU A 71 -5.20 20.06 -15.72
CA LEU A 71 -6.16 19.39 -16.60
C LEU A 71 -6.09 17.87 -16.41
N ALA A 72 -4.89 17.29 -16.49
CA ALA A 72 -4.66 15.87 -16.24
C ALA A 72 -5.12 15.46 -14.82
N ALA A 73 -4.85 16.29 -13.80
CA ALA A 73 -5.32 16.03 -12.44
C ALA A 73 -6.84 15.92 -12.33
N ARG A 74 -7.59 16.80 -13.03
CA ARG A 74 -9.05 16.77 -13.05
C ARG A 74 -9.60 15.54 -13.77
N GLN A 75 -9.02 15.19 -14.92
CA GLN A 75 -9.45 14.02 -15.69
C GLN A 75 -9.16 12.72 -14.93
N LEU A 76 -7.94 12.54 -14.44
CA LEU A 76 -7.57 11.36 -13.65
C LEU A 76 -8.43 11.23 -12.40
N ARG A 77 -8.73 12.33 -11.69
CA ARG A 77 -9.63 12.31 -10.53
C ARG A 77 -11.01 11.77 -10.88
N LYS A 78 -11.61 12.18 -12.01
CA LYS A 78 -12.91 11.66 -12.46
C LYS A 78 -12.86 10.15 -12.69
N ILE A 79 -11.80 9.63 -13.33
CA ILE A 79 -11.59 8.19 -13.55
C ILE A 79 -11.52 7.44 -12.21
N TRP A 80 -10.80 8.00 -11.21
CA TRP A 80 -10.70 7.39 -9.87
C TRP A 80 -12.01 7.42 -9.09
N GLU A 81 -12.73 8.54 -9.12
CA GLU A 81 -14.04 8.72 -8.48
C GLU A 81 -15.11 7.85 -9.14
N GLY A 82 -15.05 7.69 -10.47
CA GLY A 82 -15.90 6.79 -11.26
C GLY A 82 -15.62 5.30 -11.02
N ARG A 83 -14.56 4.95 -10.28
CA ARG A 83 -14.09 3.57 -10.06
C ARG A 83 -13.74 2.83 -11.36
N GLU A 84 -13.34 3.56 -12.38
CA GLU A 84 -12.93 3.04 -13.69
C GLU A 84 -11.45 2.61 -13.71
N VAL A 85 -10.89 2.34 -12.52
CA VAL A 85 -9.50 1.95 -12.32
C VAL A 85 -9.43 0.54 -11.73
N ASP A 86 -8.76 -0.36 -12.44
CA ASP A 86 -8.36 -1.65 -11.89
C ASP A 86 -7.05 -1.52 -11.13
N LYS A 87 -7.08 -1.86 -9.83
CA LYS A 87 -5.94 -1.75 -8.91
C LYS A 87 -5.62 -3.13 -8.36
N GLN A 88 -4.41 -3.60 -8.60
CA GLN A 88 -3.93 -4.87 -8.07
C GLN A 88 -2.77 -4.65 -7.10
N TYR A 89 -2.77 -5.47 -6.07
CA TYR A 89 -1.77 -5.47 -5.01
C TYR A 89 -1.24 -6.87 -4.79
N LEU A 90 -0.03 -6.95 -4.26
CA LEU A 90 0.54 -8.16 -3.67
C LEU A 90 0.71 -7.94 -2.17
N ALA A 91 0.35 -8.95 -1.39
CA ALA A 91 0.57 -8.94 0.05
C ALA A 91 1.14 -10.29 0.52
N ILE A 92 2.02 -10.25 1.52
CA ILE A 92 2.41 -11.45 2.26
C ILE A 92 1.69 -11.42 3.60
N VAL A 93 0.94 -12.48 3.89
CA VAL A 93 0.15 -12.58 5.12
C VAL A 93 0.60 -13.74 5.99
N HIS A 94 0.34 -13.63 7.29
CA HIS A 94 0.55 -14.72 8.24
C HIS A 94 -0.47 -15.85 8.02
N GLY A 95 -0.01 -17.08 8.11
CA GLY A 95 -0.81 -18.28 7.98
C GLY A 95 -1.06 -18.73 6.53
N HIS A 96 -1.52 -19.96 6.40
CA HIS A 96 -2.01 -20.49 5.12
C HIS A 96 -3.49 -20.14 4.98
N VAL A 97 -3.80 -19.21 4.09
CA VAL A 97 -5.19 -18.90 3.71
C VAL A 97 -5.79 -20.13 3.04
N ARG A 98 -6.89 -20.66 3.57
CA ARG A 98 -7.45 -21.94 3.12
C ARG A 98 -8.05 -21.90 1.71
N LEU A 99 -8.78 -20.81 1.42
CA LEU A 99 -9.42 -20.60 0.11
C LEU A 99 -8.40 -20.08 -0.90
N ASP A 100 -8.39 -20.63 -2.11
CA ASP A 100 -7.52 -20.17 -3.20
C ASP A 100 -7.98 -18.83 -3.78
N HIS A 101 -9.27 -18.53 -3.66
CA HIS A 101 -9.91 -17.28 -4.09
C HIS A 101 -11.06 -16.93 -3.15
N GLY A 102 -11.31 -15.65 -2.95
CA GLY A 102 -12.42 -15.18 -2.14
C GLY A 102 -12.65 -13.69 -2.22
N THR A 103 -13.77 -13.26 -1.64
CA THR A 103 -14.13 -11.86 -1.46
C THR A 103 -14.32 -11.55 0.01
N ILE A 104 -13.90 -10.34 0.41
CA ILE A 104 -14.15 -9.79 1.75
C ILE A 104 -15.05 -8.58 1.55
N ASP A 105 -16.33 -8.76 1.82
CA ASP A 105 -17.34 -7.70 1.82
C ASP A 105 -17.65 -7.32 3.27
N ALA A 106 -16.92 -6.33 3.78
CA ALA A 106 -16.97 -5.93 5.17
C ALA A 106 -16.83 -4.41 5.29
N PRO A 107 -17.88 -3.69 5.73
CA PRO A 107 -17.85 -2.24 5.85
C PRO A 107 -16.80 -1.76 6.86
N LEU A 108 -16.16 -0.62 6.57
CA LEU A 108 -15.08 -0.07 7.37
C LEU A 108 -15.45 1.26 8.02
N GLY A 109 -15.06 1.44 9.26
CA GLY A 109 -15.25 2.66 10.01
C GLY A 109 -14.21 2.83 11.10
N LYS A 110 -14.29 3.95 11.81
CA LYS A 110 -13.39 4.31 12.90
C LYS A 110 -13.38 3.24 13.99
N ASP A 111 -12.22 2.81 14.43
CA ASP A 111 -12.04 1.98 15.63
C ASP A 111 -12.04 2.89 16.87
N GLU A 112 -13.20 3.00 17.53
CA GLU A 112 -13.37 3.86 18.70
C GLU A 112 -12.74 3.29 19.98
N ALA A 113 -12.46 1.97 19.99
CA ALA A 113 -11.81 1.31 21.11
C ALA A 113 -10.27 1.41 21.04
N SER A 114 -9.71 1.76 19.88
CA SER A 114 -8.27 1.85 19.68
C SER A 114 -7.66 3.11 20.28
N LYS A 115 -6.48 2.93 20.89
CA LYS A 115 -5.62 4.06 21.32
C LYS A 115 -5.05 4.85 20.15
N VAL A 116 -5.03 4.26 18.93
CA VAL A 116 -4.43 4.85 17.73
C VAL A 116 -5.49 5.61 16.94
N ALA A 117 -5.39 6.93 16.93
CA ALA A 117 -6.39 7.81 16.32
C ALA A 117 -6.66 7.53 14.83
N VAL A 118 -5.70 7.00 14.09
CA VAL A 118 -5.83 6.70 12.65
C VAL A 118 -6.33 5.28 12.36
N LYS A 119 -6.58 4.46 13.36
CA LYS A 119 -7.05 3.08 13.19
C LYS A 119 -8.53 3.04 12.83
N ASP A 120 -8.86 2.23 11.83
CA ASP A 120 -10.21 1.87 11.44
C ASP A 120 -10.38 0.35 11.64
N CYS A 121 -11.62 -0.13 11.68
CA CYS A 121 -11.96 -1.54 11.84
C CYS A 121 -13.17 -1.91 10.98
N VAL A 122 -13.50 -3.19 10.91
CA VAL A 122 -14.77 -3.66 10.35
C VAL A 122 -15.90 -3.26 11.29
N ARG A 123 -16.92 -2.56 10.76
CA ARG A 123 -18.12 -2.11 11.48
C ARG A 123 -19.34 -2.21 10.58
N SER A 124 -20.46 -2.67 11.10
CA SER A 124 -21.72 -2.81 10.33
C SER A 124 -22.29 -1.47 9.84
N ASP A 125 -22.01 -0.38 10.56
CA ASP A 125 -22.40 1.00 10.23
C ASP A 125 -21.33 1.75 9.42
N GLY A 126 -20.26 1.06 9.01
CA GLY A 126 -19.16 1.62 8.27
C GLY A 126 -19.42 1.86 6.79
N ALA A 127 -18.44 2.41 6.10
CA ALA A 127 -18.50 2.62 4.65
C ALA A 127 -18.31 1.30 3.90
N ALA A 128 -19.20 0.97 2.96
CA ALA A 128 -19.14 -0.24 2.14
C ALA A 128 -17.74 -0.42 1.52
N SER A 129 -17.19 -1.61 1.68
CA SER A 129 -15.82 -1.93 1.29
C SER A 129 -15.74 -3.36 0.80
N LEU A 130 -15.19 -3.55 -0.42
CA LEU A 130 -15.13 -4.85 -1.10
C LEU A 130 -13.70 -5.09 -1.60
N THR A 131 -13.11 -6.20 -1.17
CA THR A 131 -11.77 -6.67 -1.56
C THR A 131 -11.88 -8.09 -2.09
N GLU A 132 -11.31 -8.34 -3.26
CA GLU A 132 -11.21 -9.66 -3.87
C GLU A 132 -9.75 -10.13 -3.81
N PHE A 133 -9.52 -11.43 -3.56
CA PHE A 133 -8.17 -11.98 -3.42
C PHE A 133 -8.01 -13.35 -4.06
N TRP A 134 -6.76 -13.67 -4.46
CA TRP A 134 -6.29 -14.95 -4.98
C TRP A 134 -4.98 -15.32 -4.30
N ILE A 135 -4.80 -16.60 -3.99
CA ILE A 135 -3.56 -17.09 -3.42
C ILE A 135 -2.59 -17.48 -4.55
N GLU A 136 -1.45 -16.81 -4.59
CA GLU A 136 -0.38 -17.08 -5.55
C GLU A 136 0.55 -18.20 -5.05
N LYS A 137 0.85 -18.22 -3.74
CA LYS A 137 1.75 -19.20 -3.12
C LYS A 137 1.44 -19.36 -1.64
N ARG A 138 1.55 -20.59 -1.12
CA ARG A 138 1.63 -20.88 0.32
C ARG A 138 3.01 -21.41 0.64
N PHE A 139 3.65 -20.91 1.69
CA PHE A 139 5.01 -21.29 2.04
C PHE A 139 5.25 -21.23 3.55
N VAL A 140 6.36 -21.82 4.00
CA VAL A 140 6.78 -21.85 5.41
C VAL A 140 8.00 -20.98 5.65
N GLY A 141 8.19 -20.52 6.86
CA GLY A 141 9.36 -19.74 7.25
C GLY A 141 10.66 -20.55 7.21
N THR A 142 11.78 -19.93 6.82
CA THR A 142 13.11 -20.59 6.87
C THR A 142 13.64 -20.71 8.29
N GLU A 143 13.35 -19.73 9.15
CA GLU A 143 13.82 -19.73 10.54
C GLU A 143 13.00 -20.67 11.44
N SER A 144 11.72 -20.90 11.07
CA SER A 144 10.85 -21.82 11.81
C SER A 144 9.81 -22.42 10.84
N PRO A 145 9.80 -23.76 10.67
CA PRO A 145 8.79 -24.45 9.85
C PRO A 145 7.35 -24.27 10.37
N SER A 146 7.16 -23.87 11.63
CA SER A 146 5.85 -23.56 12.18
C SER A 146 5.30 -22.20 11.73
N GLN A 147 6.13 -21.33 11.18
CA GLN A 147 5.69 -20.07 10.61
C GLN A 147 5.19 -20.27 9.19
N MET A 148 3.89 -20.16 9.02
CA MET A 148 3.20 -20.31 7.72
C MET A 148 2.86 -18.94 7.15
N PHE A 149 2.95 -18.81 5.81
CA PHE A 149 2.66 -17.57 5.09
C PHE A 149 1.91 -17.85 3.78
N SER A 150 1.19 -16.86 3.30
CA SER A 150 0.60 -16.87 1.96
C SER A 150 0.96 -15.59 1.21
N LEU A 151 1.36 -15.74 -0.07
CA LEU A 151 1.42 -14.64 -1.02
C LEU A 151 0.04 -14.48 -1.64
N VAL A 152 -0.52 -13.30 -1.54
CA VAL A 152 -1.90 -13.00 -1.93
C VAL A 152 -1.90 -11.90 -2.98
N ARG A 153 -2.52 -12.15 -4.13
CA ARG A 153 -2.88 -11.12 -5.10
C ARG A 153 -4.26 -10.58 -4.75
N ILE A 154 -4.40 -9.26 -4.80
CA ILE A 154 -5.59 -8.56 -4.30
C ILE A 154 -6.07 -7.57 -5.36
N ARG A 155 -7.38 -7.52 -5.57
CA ARG A 155 -8.07 -6.52 -6.36
C ARG A 155 -9.00 -5.69 -5.49
N LEU A 156 -8.90 -4.36 -5.60
CA LEU A 156 -9.76 -3.44 -4.86
C LEU A 156 -10.94 -2.97 -5.72
N HIS A 157 -12.16 -3.26 -5.29
CA HIS A 157 -13.39 -2.68 -5.84
C HIS A 157 -13.76 -1.34 -5.20
N THR A 158 -13.29 -1.12 -3.99
CA THR A 158 -13.37 0.16 -3.24
C THR A 158 -11.97 0.58 -2.77
N GLY A 159 -11.80 1.81 -2.32
CA GLY A 159 -10.49 2.33 -1.89
C GLY A 159 -10.59 3.07 -0.56
N ARG A 160 -10.98 2.37 0.51
CA ARG A 160 -11.03 2.96 1.87
C ARG A 160 -9.63 2.97 2.48
N LYS A 161 -9.42 3.86 3.44
CA LYS A 161 -8.17 3.94 4.19
C LYS A 161 -7.85 2.58 4.83
N HIS A 162 -6.62 2.09 4.66
CA HIS A 162 -6.11 0.83 5.19
C HIS A 162 -6.93 -0.43 4.80
N GLN A 163 -7.80 -0.36 3.80
CA GLN A 163 -8.80 -1.40 3.49
C GLN A 163 -8.20 -2.81 3.41
N ILE A 164 -7.16 -3.01 2.62
CA ILE A 164 -6.53 -4.34 2.46
C ILE A 164 -6.04 -4.86 3.80
N ARG A 165 -5.38 -4.03 4.57
CA ARG A 165 -4.78 -4.36 5.88
C ARG A 165 -5.86 -4.81 6.87
N ILE A 166 -6.96 -4.04 6.96
CA ILE A 166 -8.10 -4.34 7.83
C ILE A 166 -8.79 -5.63 7.38
N HIS A 167 -9.09 -5.78 6.08
CA HIS A 167 -9.78 -6.94 5.56
C HIS A 167 -9.00 -8.23 5.76
N LEU A 168 -7.68 -8.24 5.48
CA LEU A 168 -6.85 -9.42 5.69
C LEU A 168 -6.71 -9.77 7.18
N ALA A 169 -6.55 -8.78 8.05
CA ALA A 169 -6.56 -8.99 9.50
C ALA A 169 -7.92 -9.51 10.00
N HIS A 170 -9.03 -9.01 9.46
CA HIS A 170 -10.39 -9.43 9.81
C HIS A 170 -10.64 -10.92 9.53
N ILE A 171 -10.10 -11.45 8.44
CA ILE A 171 -10.20 -12.89 8.12
C ILE A 171 -9.12 -13.75 8.81
N GLY A 172 -8.36 -13.18 9.76
CA GLY A 172 -7.35 -13.90 10.55
C GLY A 172 -5.97 -14.03 9.90
N HIS A 173 -5.73 -13.31 8.81
CA HIS A 173 -4.48 -13.34 8.05
C HIS A 173 -3.85 -11.94 7.93
N PRO A 174 -3.36 -11.33 9.03
CA PRO A 174 -2.75 -10.00 8.98
C PRO A 174 -1.49 -9.99 8.11
N ILE A 175 -1.19 -8.82 7.54
CA ILE A 175 -0.01 -8.62 6.69
C ILE A 175 1.26 -8.69 7.53
N VAL A 176 2.30 -9.39 7.02
CA VAL A 176 3.62 -9.46 7.64
C VAL A 176 4.23 -8.07 7.74
N GLY A 177 4.75 -7.70 8.91
CA GLY A 177 5.34 -6.39 9.18
C GLY A 177 4.33 -5.27 9.47
N ASP A 178 3.03 -5.56 9.47
CA ASP A 178 2.01 -4.54 9.80
C ASP A 178 1.97 -4.27 11.30
N LYS A 179 2.33 -3.05 11.67
CA LYS A 179 2.45 -2.61 13.06
C LYS A 179 1.10 -2.19 13.68
N LEU A 180 0.08 -1.95 12.83
CA LEU A 180 -1.22 -1.45 13.30
C LEU A 180 -2.29 -2.54 13.35
N TYR A 181 -2.27 -3.45 12.37
CA TYR A 181 -3.26 -4.52 12.22
C TYR A 181 -2.69 -5.92 12.44
N GLY A 182 -1.40 -6.04 12.77
CA GLY A 182 -0.72 -7.30 13.06
C GLY A 182 -1.02 -7.92 14.44
N GLY A 183 -1.99 -7.36 15.18
CA GLY A 183 -2.45 -7.88 16.48
C GLY A 183 -1.96 -7.09 17.70
N ASP A 184 -0.95 -6.23 17.56
CA ASP A 184 -0.38 -5.43 18.65
C ASP A 184 -0.18 -3.97 18.20
N GLU A 185 -1.17 -3.11 18.47
CA GLU A 185 -1.11 -1.70 18.04
C GLU A 185 -0.08 -0.85 18.80
N ASP A 186 0.46 -1.35 19.92
CA ASP A 186 1.55 -0.67 20.63
C ASP A 186 2.84 -0.64 19.80
N LEU A 187 3.00 -1.56 18.82
CA LEU A 187 4.07 -1.52 17.81
C LEU A 187 3.97 -0.28 16.93
N TYR A 188 2.76 0.15 16.56
CA TYR A 188 2.56 1.38 15.80
C TYR A 188 2.91 2.62 16.63
N LEU A 189 2.48 2.67 17.88
CA LEU A 189 2.85 3.75 18.80
C LEU A 189 4.36 3.84 18.99
N ALA A 190 5.01 2.69 19.23
CA ALA A 190 6.46 2.60 19.35
C ALA A 190 7.19 3.05 18.06
N LEU A 191 6.63 2.75 16.86
CA LEU A 191 7.18 3.25 15.60
C LEU A 191 7.09 4.78 15.50
N VAL A 192 5.92 5.36 15.82
CA VAL A 192 5.68 6.82 15.72
C VAL A 192 6.59 7.58 16.70
N GLU A 193 6.84 7.02 17.87
CA GLU A 193 7.70 7.58 18.91
C GLU A 193 9.19 7.24 18.72
N ASN A 194 9.56 6.54 17.64
CA ASN A 194 10.94 6.08 17.35
C ASN A 194 11.56 5.24 18.49
N ARG A 195 10.77 4.43 19.18
CA ARG A 195 11.20 3.58 20.31
C ARG A 195 10.97 2.07 20.10
N LEU A 196 10.84 1.61 18.84
CA LEU A 196 10.80 0.19 18.53
C LEU A 196 12.07 -0.51 19.01
N THR A 197 11.92 -1.53 19.86
CA THR A 197 13.01 -2.38 20.33
C THR A 197 13.44 -3.40 19.28
N ASP A 198 14.60 -4.02 19.45
CA ASP A 198 15.08 -5.07 18.55
C ASP A 198 14.21 -6.33 18.61
N GLU A 199 13.67 -6.68 19.78
CA GLU A 199 12.71 -7.77 19.91
C GLU A 199 11.41 -7.49 19.15
N GLN A 200 10.89 -6.26 19.21
CA GLN A 200 9.71 -5.84 18.46
C GLN A 200 9.98 -5.88 16.96
N ARG A 201 11.18 -5.45 16.51
CA ARG A 201 11.59 -5.56 15.09
C ARG A 201 11.66 -7.00 14.61
N LYS A 202 12.21 -7.92 15.42
CA LYS A 202 12.26 -9.35 15.11
C LYS A 202 10.84 -9.95 15.01
N ARG A 203 9.92 -9.58 15.89
CA ARG A 203 8.51 -10.02 15.83
C ARG A 203 7.80 -9.57 14.55
N LEU A 204 8.14 -8.42 14.01
CA LEU A 204 7.58 -7.90 12.76
C LEU A 204 8.05 -8.67 11.53
N ILE A 205 9.18 -9.37 11.61
CA ILE A 205 9.82 -10.13 10.50
C ILE A 205 10.33 -9.21 9.40
N LEU A 206 9.49 -8.30 8.88
CA LEU A 206 9.87 -7.32 7.88
C LEU A 206 9.80 -5.88 8.46
N PRO A 207 10.69 -4.98 8.02
CA PRO A 207 10.74 -3.62 8.55
C PRO A 207 9.52 -2.77 8.15
N ASN A 208 8.92 -3.07 7.00
CA ASN A 208 7.70 -2.44 6.49
C ASN A 208 6.62 -3.51 6.27
N GLN A 209 5.35 -3.10 6.26
CA GLN A 209 4.25 -4.01 5.91
C GLN A 209 4.46 -4.57 4.49
N ALA A 210 4.35 -5.87 4.34
CA ALA A 210 4.52 -6.57 3.06
C ALA A 210 3.29 -6.36 2.18
N LEU A 211 3.06 -5.12 1.74
CA LEU A 211 1.98 -4.71 0.86
C LEU A 211 2.53 -3.85 -0.27
N HIS A 212 2.24 -4.24 -1.52
CA HIS A 212 2.76 -3.62 -2.72
C HIS A 212 1.65 -3.39 -3.75
N ALA A 213 1.50 -2.16 -4.23
CA ALA A 213 0.60 -1.81 -5.34
C ALA A 213 1.28 -2.23 -6.66
N SER A 214 1.00 -3.45 -7.11
CA SER A 214 1.72 -4.10 -8.22
C SER A 214 1.27 -3.62 -9.59
N GLN A 215 -0.01 -3.23 -9.74
CA GLN A 215 -0.54 -2.79 -11.04
C GLN A 215 -1.67 -1.79 -10.87
N VAL A 216 -1.71 -0.82 -11.79
CA VAL A 216 -2.84 0.08 -12.03
C VAL A 216 -3.18 0.06 -13.50
N ARG A 217 -4.48 -0.08 -13.84
CA ARG A 217 -5.00 -0.05 -15.21
C ARG A 217 -6.20 0.90 -15.29
N PHE A 218 -6.24 1.75 -16.30
CA PHE A 218 -7.35 2.67 -16.57
C PHE A 218 -7.35 3.09 -18.05
N ASN A 219 -8.45 3.67 -18.53
CA ASN A 219 -8.52 4.27 -19.85
C ASN A 219 -8.10 5.75 -19.79
N TRP A 220 -7.19 6.15 -20.67
CA TRP A 220 -6.76 7.53 -20.80
C TRP A 220 -6.97 7.99 -22.24
N ASN A 221 -7.91 8.91 -22.48
CA ASN A 221 -8.23 9.45 -23.82
C ASN A 221 -8.51 8.36 -24.87
N GLY A 222 -9.22 7.29 -24.49
CA GLY A 222 -9.53 6.16 -25.37
C GLY A 222 -8.47 5.07 -25.45
N GLN A 223 -7.31 5.26 -24.83
CA GLN A 223 -6.22 4.28 -24.79
C GLN A 223 -6.17 3.58 -23.43
N GLU A 224 -6.07 2.24 -23.41
CA GLU A 224 -5.83 1.50 -22.17
C GLU A 224 -4.39 1.71 -21.71
N MET A 225 -4.22 2.23 -20.51
CA MET A 225 -2.94 2.40 -19.83
C MET A 225 -2.79 1.33 -18.76
N VAL A 226 -1.66 0.62 -18.77
CA VAL A 226 -1.32 -0.41 -17.78
C VAL A 226 0.08 -0.13 -17.26
N PHE A 227 0.18 0.12 -15.95
CA PHE A 227 1.45 0.35 -15.27
C PHE A 227 1.68 -0.72 -14.21
N LYS A 228 2.87 -1.29 -14.21
CA LYS A 228 3.30 -2.31 -13.25
C LYS A 228 4.54 -1.85 -12.52
N ALA A 229 4.66 -2.26 -11.27
CA ALA A 229 5.84 -2.08 -10.44
C ALA A 229 6.25 -3.42 -9.82
N GLU A 230 7.55 -3.65 -9.76
CA GLU A 230 8.10 -4.80 -9.05
C GLU A 230 8.22 -4.49 -7.55
N PRO A 231 7.91 -5.47 -6.68
CA PRO A 231 8.13 -5.31 -5.24
C PRO A 231 9.60 -5.10 -4.90
N GLU A 232 9.85 -4.46 -3.76
CA GLU A 232 11.20 -4.29 -3.24
C GLU A 232 11.91 -5.63 -2.97
N LYS A 233 13.23 -5.64 -3.06
CA LYS A 233 14.06 -6.85 -2.84
C LYS A 233 13.74 -7.58 -1.53
N ALA A 234 13.46 -6.85 -0.46
CA ALA A 234 13.10 -7.46 0.82
C ALA A 234 11.81 -8.30 0.73
N PHE A 235 10.81 -7.82 -0.01
CA PHE A 235 9.57 -8.54 -0.29
C PHE A 235 9.82 -9.79 -1.15
N LEU A 236 10.55 -9.63 -2.28
CA LEU A 236 10.86 -10.74 -3.19
C LEU A 236 11.69 -11.81 -2.50
N ASN A 237 12.79 -11.42 -1.84
CA ASN A 237 13.64 -12.36 -1.11
C ASN A 237 12.87 -13.15 -0.04
N PHE A 238 11.88 -12.52 0.60
CA PHE A 238 11.06 -13.22 1.59
C PHE A 238 10.18 -14.31 0.96
N VAL A 239 9.76 -14.17 -0.29
CA VAL A 239 8.96 -15.17 -1.03
C VAL A 239 9.85 -16.23 -1.69
N ASP A 240 11.02 -15.84 -2.24
CA ASP A 240 11.87 -16.71 -3.07
C ASP A 240 12.82 -17.58 -2.25
N SER A 241 13.19 -17.12 -1.07
CA SER A 241 14.04 -17.90 -0.15
C SER A 241 13.30 -19.06 0.52
N ARG A 242 12.10 -19.44 0.04
CA ARG A 242 11.16 -20.32 0.76
C ARG A 242 10.49 -21.35 -0.12
#